data_5b30bbb6377af0aed1f5cf8e3ccad347
#
_entry.id   5b30bbb6377af0aed1f5cf8e3ccad347
#
_cell.length_a   1.000
_cell.length_b   1.000
_cell.length_c   1.000
_cell.angle_alpha   90.00
_cell.angle_beta   90.00
_cell.angle_gamma   90.00
#
_symmetry.space_group_name_H-M   'P 1'
#
loop_
_entity.id
_entity.type
_entity.pdbx_description
1 polymer ?
#
loop_
_entity_poly.entity_id
_entity_poly.type
_entity_poly.pdbx_seq_one_letter_code
_entity_poly.pdbx_strand_id
1 'polypeptide(L)'
;TAIVNLVLNARDAMPVGGRIVVETRNAILDASGAELIPGLQVGQYVVLSVTDNGNGMPPEVAERAFEPFFTTKGPGKGSGLGLASVYGFARQSGGQATLYSEVGKGTTVRIYLPRVDADDSVGPTGRREEPLPLGNGELVLAVEDDANVRRLTIQRLTALGYEVEAVGDANAALRAIDNGLRPAVVFTDYMMPGGISGLELAQRLRAQHPEIAVLLTTGYAGGLIDAGDINALRIKVLMKPYRQAKLAQTIREAIDTNNATRSPESASLI
;
A
#
# COMPACT_ATOMS: atom_id res chain seq x y z
N THR A 1 6.58 17.93 -18.23
CA THR A 1 6.83 18.86 -17.08
C THR A 1 6.59 18.18 -15.74
N ALA A 2 5.46 17.44 -15.54
CA ALA A 2 5.12 16.83 -14.23
C ALA A 2 6.21 15.86 -13.71
N ILE A 3 6.65 14.90 -14.53
CA ILE A 3 7.71 13.93 -14.15
C ILE A 3 9.01 14.66 -13.79
N VAL A 4 9.40 15.68 -14.57
CA VAL A 4 10.61 16.46 -14.30
C VAL A 4 10.52 17.15 -12.93
N ASN A 5 9.38 17.76 -12.59
CA ASN A 5 9.16 18.37 -11.28
C ASN A 5 9.30 17.37 -10.14
N LEU A 6 8.75 16.14 -10.30
CA LEU A 6 8.87 15.09 -9.31
C LEU A 6 10.31 14.62 -9.14
N VAL A 7 11.03 14.38 -10.25
CA VAL A 7 12.44 13.94 -10.21
C VAL A 7 13.34 15.02 -9.59
N LEU A 8 13.11 16.30 -9.90
CA LEU A 8 13.87 17.40 -9.30
C LEU A 8 13.62 17.51 -7.78
N ASN A 9 12.36 17.33 -7.35
CA ASN A 9 12.05 17.33 -5.92
C ASN A 9 12.69 16.13 -5.20
N ALA A 10 12.64 14.94 -5.80
CA ALA A 10 13.29 13.74 -5.28
C ALA A 10 14.82 13.94 -5.17
N ARG A 11 15.47 14.47 -6.19
CA ARG A 11 16.90 14.81 -6.16
C ARG A 11 17.23 15.76 -5.01
N ASP A 12 16.45 16.82 -4.86
CA ASP A 12 16.68 17.84 -3.83
C ASP A 12 16.48 17.29 -2.40
N ALA A 13 15.67 16.22 -2.25
CA ALA A 13 15.48 15.50 -0.99
C ALA A 13 16.63 14.54 -0.65
N MET A 14 17.59 14.33 -1.58
CA MET A 14 18.69 13.37 -1.46
C MET A 14 20.06 14.05 -1.65
N PRO A 15 20.47 14.98 -0.78
CA PRO A 15 21.68 15.79 -0.97
C PRO A 15 22.98 14.98 -0.99
N VAL A 16 23.01 13.81 -0.37
CA VAL A 16 24.18 12.91 -0.34
C VAL A 16 24.06 11.75 -1.34
N GLY A 17 23.11 11.85 -2.30
CA GLY A 17 22.78 10.78 -3.22
C GLY A 17 21.63 9.91 -2.71
N GLY A 18 21.18 9.01 -3.58
CA GLY A 18 20.06 8.13 -3.28
C GLY A 18 19.54 7.44 -4.53
N ARG A 19 18.31 6.89 -4.42
CA ARG A 19 17.64 6.17 -5.51
C ARG A 19 16.30 6.83 -5.81
N ILE A 20 16.02 7.03 -7.08
CA ILE A 20 14.71 7.42 -7.61
C ILE A 20 14.19 6.25 -8.43
N VAL A 21 12.96 5.85 -8.16
CA VAL A 21 12.24 4.83 -8.90
C VAL A 21 11.05 5.49 -9.60
N VAL A 22 10.97 5.32 -10.91
CA VAL A 22 9.82 5.78 -11.72
C VAL A 22 9.14 4.56 -12.29
N GLU A 23 7.85 4.41 -12.01
CA GLU A 23 7.07 3.25 -12.42
C GLU A 23 5.75 3.66 -13.04
N THR A 24 5.29 2.87 -13.99
CA THR A 24 3.93 2.97 -14.53
C THR A 24 3.21 1.64 -14.38
N ARG A 25 1.91 1.70 -14.05
CA ARG A 25 1.07 0.51 -14.00
C ARG A 25 -0.38 0.82 -14.35
N ASN A 26 -1.10 -0.17 -14.82
CA ASN A 26 -2.55 -0.08 -14.92
C ASN A 26 -3.17 -0.37 -13.55
N ALA A 27 -4.15 0.43 -13.17
CA ALA A 27 -4.95 0.23 -11.96
C ALA A 27 -6.44 0.26 -12.34
N ILE A 28 -7.22 -0.55 -11.66
CA ILE A 28 -8.67 -0.51 -11.77
C ILE A 28 -9.20 -0.31 -10.37
N LEU A 29 -9.92 0.79 -10.20
CA LEU A 29 -10.57 1.15 -8.95
C LEU A 29 -12.02 0.68 -9.01
N ASP A 30 -12.40 -0.19 -8.10
CA ASP A 30 -13.77 -0.48 -7.74
C ASP A 30 -14.30 0.59 -6.76
N ALA A 31 -15.54 0.48 -6.35
CA ALA A 31 -16.14 1.43 -5.40
C ALA A 31 -15.30 1.60 -4.13
N SER A 32 -14.80 0.48 -3.56
CA SER A 32 -13.98 0.50 -2.36
C SER A 32 -12.59 1.13 -2.60
N GLY A 33 -12.00 0.89 -3.77
CA GLY A 33 -10.72 1.49 -4.14
C GLY A 33 -10.82 3.00 -4.38
N ALA A 34 -11.94 3.46 -4.95
CA ALA A 34 -12.21 4.87 -5.18
C ALA A 34 -12.43 5.65 -3.87
N GLU A 35 -13.06 5.04 -2.86
CA GLU A 35 -13.22 5.64 -1.54
C GLU A 35 -11.90 5.91 -0.81
N LEU A 36 -10.86 5.12 -1.09
CA LEU A 36 -9.52 5.29 -0.51
C LEU A 36 -8.75 6.48 -1.10
N ILE A 37 -9.18 7.00 -2.24
CA ILE A 37 -8.49 8.09 -2.93
C ILE A 37 -9.51 9.20 -3.23
N PRO A 38 -9.67 10.17 -2.32
CA PRO A 38 -10.64 11.25 -2.50
C PRO A 38 -10.48 11.95 -3.87
N GLY A 39 -11.57 12.05 -4.61
CA GLY A 39 -11.61 12.72 -5.91
C GLY A 39 -11.37 11.82 -7.12
N LEU A 40 -11.17 10.50 -6.94
CA LEU A 40 -11.24 9.50 -8.01
C LEU A 40 -12.60 8.81 -8.03
N GLN A 41 -13.01 8.38 -9.21
CA GLN A 41 -14.21 7.58 -9.44
C GLN A 41 -13.83 6.13 -9.73
N VAL A 42 -14.81 5.25 -9.69
CA VAL A 42 -14.70 3.88 -10.21
C VAL A 42 -14.27 3.92 -11.67
N GLY A 43 -13.25 3.16 -12.04
CA GLY A 43 -12.75 3.17 -13.42
C GLY A 43 -11.36 2.58 -13.59
N GLN A 44 -10.89 2.65 -14.84
CA GLN A 44 -9.55 2.22 -15.22
C GLN A 44 -8.60 3.42 -15.26
N TYR A 45 -7.42 3.24 -14.69
CA TYR A 45 -6.41 4.29 -14.59
C TYR A 45 -5.04 3.77 -14.99
N VAL A 46 -4.22 4.66 -15.54
CA VAL A 46 -2.78 4.51 -15.59
C VAL A 46 -2.22 5.26 -14.38
N VAL A 47 -1.42 4.60 -13.57
CA VAL A 47 -0.75 5.19 -12.41
C VAL A 47 0.72 5.36 -12.74
N LEU A 48 1.18 6.60 -12.70
CA LEU A 48 2.59 6.95 -12.72
C LEU A 48 3.03 7.24 -11.29
N SER A 49 4.07 6.59 -10.80
CA SER A 49 4.65 6.85 -9.49
C SER A 49 6.12 7.24 -9.60
N VAL A 50 6.51 8.21 -8.77
CA VAL A 50 7.91 8.60 -8.55
C VAL A 50 8.18 8.46 -7.06
N THR A 51 9.14 7.60 -6.72
CA THR A 51 9.52 7.29 -5.35
C THR A 51 10.99 7.62 -5.15
N ASP A 52 11.32 8.28 -4.05
CA ASP A 52 12.69 8.52 -3.61
C ASP A 52 12.91 7.93 -2.21
N ASN A 53 14.17 7.71 -1.85
CA ASN A 53 14.61 7.33 -0.50
C ASN A 53 15.32 8.50 0.21
N GLY A 54 14.85 9.71 0.00
CA GLY A 54 15.39 10.93 0.58
C GLY A 54 14.91 11.19 2.02
N ASN A 55 15.02 12.46 2.42
CA ASN A 55 14.70 12.88 3.80
C ASN A 55 13.23 12.70 4.19
N GLY A 56 12.33 12.56 3.22
CA GLY A 56 10.89 12.52 3.47
C GLY A 56 10.35 13.82 4.07
N MET A 57 9.07 13.79 4.47
CA MET A 57 8.35 14.93 5.04
C MET A 57 7.54 14.50 6.25
N PRO A 58 7.45 15.34 7.29
CA PRO A 58 6.51 15.12 8.39
C PRO A 58 5.07 15.34 7.91
N PRO A 59 4.06 14.78 8.61
CA PRO A 59 2.66 14.79 8.18
C PRO A 59 2.13 16.20 7.86
N GLU A 60 2.41 17.17 8.69
CA GLU A 60 1.98 18.57 8.53
C GLU A 60 2.55 19.24 7.28
N VAL A 61 3.69 18.77 6.77
CA VAL A 61 4.28 19.22 5.50
C VAL A 61 3.67 18.47 4.34
N ALA A 62 3.46 17.16 4.49
CA ALA A 62 2.90 16.30 3.46
C ALA A 62 1.44 16.71 3.11
N GLU A 63 0.62 17.08 4.09
CA GLU A 63 -0.74 17.55 3.90
C GLU A 63 -0.81 18.81 3.04
N ARG A 64 0.18 19.70 3.17
CA ARG A 64 0.25 20.98 2.47
C ARG A 64 1.08 20.96 1.20
N ALA A 65 1.71 19.82 0.89
CA ALA A 65 2.71 19.71 -0.18
C ALA A 65 2.18 20.08 -1.57
N PHE A 66 0.87 19.96 -1.81
CA PHE A 66 0.22 20.33 -3.07
C PHE A 66 -0.32 21.78 -3.08
N GLU A 67 -0.24 22.51 -1.97
CA GLU A 67 -0.66 23.93 -1.92
C GLU A 67 0.27 24.78 -2.79
N PRO A 68 -0.27 25.67 -3.65
CA PRO A 68 0.54 26.61 -4.42
C PRO A 68 1.38 27.50 -3.50
N PHE A 69 2.65 27.70 -3.91
CA PHE A 69 3.65 28.50 -3.18
C PHE A 69 4.14 27.93 -1.86
N PHE A 70 3.60 26.79 -1.40
CA PHE A 70 4.11 26.14 -0.21
C PHE A 70 5.48 25.51 -0.47
N THR A 71 6.45 25.83 0.36
CA THR A 71 7.81 25.28 0.29
C THR A 71 8.48 25.28 1.66
N THR A 72 9.21 24.24 1.95
CA THR A 72 10.12 24.12 3.12
C THR A 72 11.56 24.54 2.78
N LYS A 73 11.85 24.82 1.50
CA LYS A 73 13.15 25.27 1.05
C LYS A 73 13.32 26.77 1.37
N GLY A 74 14.52 27.16 1.75
CA GLY A 74 14.82 28.55 2.09
C GLY A 74 14.55 29.54 0.94
N PRO A 75 14.53 30.86 1.22
CA PRO A 75 14.24 31.90 0.22
C PRO A 75 15.06 31.75 -1.06
N GLY A 76 14.39 31.78 -2.22
CA GLY A 76 15.04 31.66 -3.54
C GLY A 76 15.41 30.24 -3.98
N LYS A 77 15.22 29.22 -3.14
CA LYS A 77 15.59 27.82 -3.48
C LYS A 77 14.41 26.93 -3.89
N GLY A 78 13.20 27.45 -3.85
CA GLY A 78 12.02 26.73 -4.29
C GLY A 78 10.84 27.68 -4.55
N SER A 79 10.18 27.52 -5.69
CA SER A 79 9.00 28.34 -6.05
C SER A 79 7.72 27.91 -5.31
N GLY A 80 7.70 26.69 -4.73
CA GLY A 80 6.48 26.09 -4.18
C GLY A 80 5.43 25.70 -5.25
N LEU A 81 5.79 25.74 -6.53
CA LEU A 81 4.86 25.47 -7.64
C LEU A 81 5.02 24.07 -8.24
N GLY A 82 6.10 23.35 -7.94
CA GLY A 82 6.41 22.07 -8.55
C GLY A 82 5.33 21.00 -8.32
N LEU A 83 5.01 20.73 -7.06
CA LEU A 83 3.97 19.76 -6.69
C LEU A 83 2.55 20.27 -6.98
N ALA A 84 2.29 21.56 -6.80
CA ALA A 84 1.02 22.18 -7.18
C ALA A 84 0.74 22.03 -8.69
N SER A 85 1.77 22.19 -9.55
CA SER A 85 1.66 21.96 -11.01
C SER A 85 1.37 20.49 -11.33
N VAL A 86 1.96 19.55 -10.59
CA VAL A 86 1.69 18.11 -10.76
C VAL A 86 0.24 17.80 -10.39
N TYR A 87 -0.24 18.33 -9.28
CA TYR A 87 -1.62 18.18 -8.84
C TYR A 87 -2.61 18.78 -9.86
N GLY A 88 -2.35 20.03 -10.29
CA GLY A 88 -3.17 20.70 -11.30
C GLY A 88 -3.22 19.92 -12.61
N PHE A 89 -2.10 19.39 -13.09
CA PHE A 89 -2.04 18.54 -14.27
C PHE A 89 -2.91 17.28 -14.12
N ALA A 90 -2.78 16.58 -12.99
CA ALA A 90 -3.57 15.39 -12.74
C ALA A 90 -5.07 15.69 -12.75
N ARG A 91 -5.50 16.77 -12.08
CA ARG A 91 -6.91 17.22 -12.02
C ARG A 91 -7.45 17.63 -13.38
N GLN A 92 -6.68 18.40 -14.17
CA GLN A 92 -7.06 18.80 -15.53
C GLN A 92 -7.19 17.61 -16.48
N SER A 93 -6.45 16.54 -16.21
CA SER A 93 -6.53 15.29 -16.98
C SER A 93 -7.65 14.36 -16.50
N GLY A 94 -8.56 14.82 -15.64
CA GLY A 94 -9.63 13.99 -15.08
C GLY A 94 -9.18 12.97 -14.02
N GLY A 95 -7.96 13.11 -13.55
CA GLY A 95 -7.32 12.22 -12.60
C GLY A 95 -7.08 12.85 -11.22
N GLN A 96 -6.11 12.31 -10.51
CA GLN A 96 -5.71 12.76 -9.16
C GLN A 96 -4.22 12.53 -8.93
N ALA A 97 -3.62 13.36 -8.07
CA ALA A 97 -2.30 13.08 -7.52
C ALA A 97 -2.40 12.81 -6.02
N THR A 98 -1.63 11.84 -5.55
CA THR A 98 -1.50 11.52 -4.12
C THR A 98 -0.03 11.57 -3.74
N LEU A 99 0.22 11.91 -2.47
CA LEU A 99 1.55 11.95 -1.89
C LEU A 99 1.56 11.11 -0.61
N TYR A 100 2.59 10.31 -0.48
CA TYR A 100 2.92 9.61 0.74
C TYR A 100 4.37 9.90 1.10
N SER A 101 4.64 10.28 2.33
CA SER A 101 6.00 10.60 2.78
C SER A 101 6.20 10.26 4.24
N GLU A 102 7.42 9.87 4.60
CA GLU A 102 7.82 9.62 5.97
C GLU A 102 9.26 10.11 6.18
N VAL A 103 9.47 10.82 7.29
CA VAL A 103 10.79 11.37 7.64
C VAL A 103 11.84 10.27 7.70
N GLY A 104 12.93 10.47 6.98
CA GLY A 104 14.07 9.54 6.93
C GLY A 104 13.87 8.31 6.02
N LYS A 105 12.69 8.13 5.41
CA LYS A 105 12.45 7.00 4.51
C LYS A 105 12.22 7.41 3.06
N GLY A 106 11.77 8.64 2.83
CA GLY A 106 11.58 9.20 1.49
C GLY A 106 10.14 9.56 1.17
N THR A 107 9.87 9.77 -0.12
CA THR A 107 8.56 10.23 -0.62
C THR A 107 8.14 9.43 -1.84
N THR A 108 6.86 9.14 -1.93
CA THR A 108 6.21 8.59 -3.14
C THR A 108 5.10 9.54 -3.58
N VAL A 109 5.18 10.04 -4.80
CA VAL A 109 4.09 10.78 -5.45
C VAL A 109 3.50 9.92 -6.56
N ARG A 110 2.15 9.79 -6.58
CA ARG A 110 1.43 9.06 -7.64
C ARG A 110 0.50 9.99 -8.38
N ILE A 111 0.49 9.82 -9.70
CA ILE A 111 -0.45 10.48 -10.60
C ILE A 111 -1.36 9.41 -11.18
N TYR A 112 -2.65 9.52 -10.93
CA TYR A 112 -3.69 8.67 -11.50
C TYR A 112 -4.27 9.40 -12.71
N LEU A 113 -4.20 8.78 -13.88
CA LEU A 113 -4.78 9.31 -15.12
C LEU A 113 -5.84 8.33 -15.61
N PRO A 114 -7.05 8.79 -15.99
CA PRO A 114 -8.04 7.92 -16.61
C PRO A 114 -7.40 7.21 -17.82
N ARG A 115 -7.60 5.91 -17.91
CA ARG A 115 -7.15 5.17 -19.08
C ARG A 115 -8.12 5.43 -20.22
N VAL A 116 -7.59 5.88 -21.36
CA VAL A 116 -8.32 5.94 -22.61
C VAL A 116 -8.07 4.62 -23.33
N ASP A 117 -9.09 3.83 -23.55
CA ASP A 117 -8.97 2.64 -24.39
C ASP A 117 -8.77 3.10 -25.83
N ALA A 118 -7.66 2.70 -26.44
CA ALA A 118 -7.31 3.08 -27.83
C ALA A 118 -8.23 2.45 -28.88
N ASP A 119 -9.18 1.62 -28.45
CA ASP A 119 -10.13 0.96 -29.32
C ASP A 119 -11.37 0.57 -28.52
N ASP A 120 -12.49 1.21 -28.78
CA ASP A 120 -13.83 0.79 -28.28
C ASP A 120 -14.25 -0.61 -28.80
N SER A 121 -13.40 -1.27 -29.60
CA SER A 121 -13.64 -2.58 -30.18
C SER A 121 -13.18 -3.76 -29.30
N VAL A 122 -12.39 -3.49 -28.25
CA VAL A 122 -12.09 -4.51 -27.23
C VAL A 122 -13.02 -4.25 -26.05
N GLY A 123 -14.25 -4.67 -26.18
CA GLY A 123 -15.18 -4.77 -25.06
C GLY A 123 -14.50 -5.48 -23.89
N PRO A 124 -15.00 -5.32 -22.66
CA PRO A 124 -14.41 -5.97 -21.51
C PRO A 124 -14.22 -7.43 -21.89
N THR A 125 -12.98 -7.84 -22.07
CA THR A 125 -12.68 -9.26 -22.26
C THR A 125 -13.32 -9.93 -21.09
N GLY A 126 -14.42 -10.62 -21.37
CA GLY A 126 -15.18 -11.40 -20.41
C GLY A 126 -14.31 -12.55 -19.89
N ARG A 127 -13.33 -12.22 -19.08
CA ARG A 127 -12.89 -13.17 -18.07
C ARG A 127 -14.13 -13.37 -17.21
N ARG A 128 -14.76 -14.54 -17.35
CA ARG A 128 -15.65 -15.04 -16.31
C ARG A 128 -14.99 -14.68 -15.00
N GLU A 129 -15.66 -13.85 -14.19
CA GLU A 129 -15.23 -13.63 -12.82
C GLU A 129 -15.18 -15.00 -12.19
N GLU A 130 -13.97 -15.53 -12.03
CA GLU A 130 -13.78 -16.72 -11.21
C GLU A 130 -14.38 -16.37 -9.85
N PRO A 131 -15.15 -17.25 -9.24
CA PRO A 131 -15.75 -16.98 -7.94
C PRO A 131 -14.62 -16.54 -6.99
N LEU A 132 -14.82 -15.40 -6.33
CA LEU A 132 -13.83 -14.88 -5.39
C LEU A 132 -13.55 -15.95 -4.34
N PRO A 133 -12.28 -16.23 -4.02
CA PRO A 133 -11.97 -17.11 -2.90
C PRO A 133 -12.40 -16.42 -1.62
N LEU A 134 -13.50 -16.91 -1.04
CA LEU A 134 -14.07 -16.40 0.20
C LEU A 134 -13.37 -17.03 1.40
N GLY A 135 -13.39 -16.32 2.52
CA GLY A 135 -13.05 -16.87 3.82
C GLY A 135 -14.14 -17.85 4.30
N ASN A 136 -13.76 -18.75 5.17
CA ASN A 136 -14.65 -19.70 5.83
C ASN A 136 -14.79 -19.39 7.33
N GLY A 137 -14.81 -18.09 7.70
CA GLY A 137 -14.85 -17.63 9.08
C GLY A 137 -13.48 -17.61 9.77
N GLU A 138 -12.37 -17.71 9.01
CA GLU A 138 -11.05 -17.56 9.62
C GLU A 138 -10.87 -16.14 10.16
N LEU A 139 -10.26 -16.04 11.34
CA LEU A 139 -10.02 -14.77 12.01
C LEU A 139 -8.86 -14.01 11.34
N VAL A 140 -9.11 -12.76 10.98
CA VAL A 140 -8.12 -11.79 10.48
C VAL A 140 -7.91 -10.72 11.55
N LEU A 141 -6.66 -10.47 11.92
CA LEU A 141 -6.30 -9.31 12.74
C LEU A 141 -5.84 -8.18 11.80
N ALA A 142 -6.66 -7.14 11.66
CA ALA A 142 -6.35 -5.96 10.88
C ALA A 142 -5.62 -4.91 11.74
N VAL A 143 -4.47 -4.43 11.25
CA VAL A 143 -3.64 -3.42 11.92
C VAL A 143 -3.53 -2.21 11.00
N GLU A 144 -4.16 -1.10 11.37
CA GLU A 144 -4.26 0.11 10.56
C GLU A 144 -4.42 1.31 11.49
N ASP A 145 -3.56 2.32 11.38
CA ASP A 145 -3.55 3.47 12.26
C ASP A 145 -4.70 4.47 11.96
N ASP A 146 -5.02 4.68 10.69
CA ASP A 146 -6.15 5.55 10.31
C ASP A 146 -7.50 4.86 10.62
N ALA A 147 -8.32 5.50 11.45
CA ALA A 147 -9.61 4.96 11.87
C ALA A 147 -10.61 4.77 10.72
N ASN A 148 -10.56 5.61 9.67
CA ASN A 148 -11.46 5.50 8.53
C ASN A 148 -11.02 4.36 7.61
N VAL A 149 -9.70 4.26 7.34
CA VAL A 149 -9.13 3.16 6.57
C VAL A 149 -9.35 1.82 7.30
N ARG A 150 -9.15 1.80 8.62
CA ARG A 150 -9.42 0.63 9.47
C ARG A 150 -10.86 0.14 9.37
N ARG A 151 -11.84 1.06 9.46
CA ARG A 151 -13.26 0.74 9.29
C ARG A 151 -13.57 0.14 7.92
N LEU A 152 -13.01 0.73 6.86
CA LEU A 152 -13.18 0.23 5.49
C LEU A 152 -12.53 -1.15 5.32
N THR A 153 -11.36 -1.36 5.90
CA THR A 153 -10.66 -2.66 5.90
C THR A 153 -11.52 -3.74 6.56
N ILE A 154 -12.13 -3.45 7.73
CA ILE A 154 -13.06 -4.36 8.40
C ILE A 154 -14.21 -4.72 7.46
N GLN A 155 -14.88 -3.73 6.88
CA GLN A 155 -16.03 -3.97 5.97
C GLN A 155 -15.63 -4.86 4.78
N ARG A 156 -14.47 -4.61 4.16
CA ARG A 156 -13.99 -5.38 3.00
C ARG A 156 -13.67 -6.82 3.35
N LEU A 157 -13.02 -7.06 4.48
CA LEU A 157 -12.65 -8.40 4.93
C LEU A 157 -13.88 -9.19 5.38
N THR A 158 -14.81 -8.55 6.11
CA THR A 158 -16.08 -9.17 6.49
C THR A 158 -16.94 -9.54 5.27
N ALA A 159 -16.97 -8.67 4.24
CA ALA A 159 -17.66 -8.97 2.99
C ALA A 159 -17.03 -10.14 2.20
N LEU A 160 -15.77 -10.47 2.48
CA LEU A 160 -15.10 -11.66 1.95
C LEU A 160 -15.28 -12.91 2.82
N GLY A 161 -16.09 -12.86 3.91
CA GLY A 161 -16.41 -14.02 4.75
C GLY A 161 -15.41 -14.29 5.87
N TYR A 162 -14.55 -13.34 6.22
CA TYR A 162 -13.63 -13.44 7.35
C TYR A 162 -14.23 -12.86 8.62
N GLU A 163 -13.89 -13.44 9.78
CA GLU A 163 -14.05 -12.77 11.07
C GLU A 163 -12.92 -11.76 11.23
N VAL A 164 -13.20 -10.55 11.75
CA VAL A 164 -12.22 -9.45 11.78
C VAL A 164 -12.15 -8.83 13.17
N GLU A 165 -10.97 -8.93 13.76
CA GLU A 165 -10.55 -8.07 14.86
C GLU A 165 -9.63 -6.97 14.32
N ALA A 166 -9.69 -5.75 14.89
CA ALA A 166 -8.92 -4.64 14.37
C ALA A 166 -8.32 -3.78 15.48
N VAL A 167 -7.07 -3.38 15.28
CA VAL A 167 -6.30 -2.55 16.21
C VAL A 167 -5.62 -1.40 15.49
N GLY A 168 -5.25 -0.35 16.23
CA GLY A 168 -4.69 0.88 15.68
C GLY A 168 -3.18 0.89 15.51
N ASP A 169 -2.47 -0.07 16.08
CA ASP A 169 -1.01 -0.12 16.05
C ASP A 169 -0.45 -1.54 16.24
N ALA A 170 0.82 -1.72 15.87
CA ALA A 170 1.51 -3.00 15.96
C ALA A 170 1.68 -3.52 17.40
N ASN A 171 1.86 -2.63 18.37
CA ASN A 171 1.98 -3.04 19.77
C ASN A 171 0.64 -3.57 20.31
N ALA A 172 -0.47 -2.97 19.90
CA ALA A 172 -1.81 -3.47 20.23
C ALA A 172 -2.03 -4.85 19.61
N ALA A 173 -1.56 -5.09 18.38
CA ALA A 173 -1.63 -6.40 17.72
C ALA A 173 -0.83 -7.45 18.50
N LEU A 174 0.41 -7.16 18.88
CA LEU A 174 1.24 -8.08 19.68
C LEU A 174 0.57 -8.40 21.02
N ARG A 175 0.09 -7.38 21.74
CA ARG A 175 -0.63 -7.61 23.01
C ARG A 175 -1.87 -8.48 22.85
N ALA A 176 -2.65 -8.30 21.77
CA ALA A 176 -3.82 -9.12 21.51
C ALA A 176 -3.44 -10.59 21.30
N ILE A 177 -2.38 -10.85 20.55
CA ILE A 177 -1.86 -12.20 20.30
C ILE A 177 -1.29 -12.83 21.58
N ASP A 178 -0.52 -12.07 22.37
CA ASP A 178 0.02 -12.51 23.66
C ASP A 178 -1.10 -12.85 24.65
N ASN A 179 -2.22 -12.13 24.61
CA ASN A 179 -3.43 -12.38 25.41
C ASN A 179 -4.31 -13.54 24.88
N GLY A 180 -3.83 -14.27 23.88
CA GLY A 180 -4.49 -15.48 23.41
C GLY A 180 -5.28 -15.35 22.11
N LEU A 181 -5.29 -14.19 21.45
CA LEU A 181 -5.88 -14.08 20.11
C LEU A 181 -5.08 -14.95 19.12
N ARG A 182 -5.77 -15.73 18.28
CA ARG A 182 -5.11 -16.63 17.32
C ARG A 182 -5.64 -16.38 15.90
N PRO A 183 -5.22 -15.28 15.25
CA PRO A 183 -5.65 -15.01 13.89
C PRO A 183 -4.98 -15.98 12.90
N ALA A 184 -5.69 -16.33 11.84
CA ALA A 184 -5.13 -17.06 10.71
C ALA A 184 -4.15 -16.19 9.90
N VAL A 185 -4.42 -14.88 9.86
CA VAL A 185 -3.57 -13.91 9.18
C VAL A 185 -3.61 -12.56 9.89
N VAL A 186 -2.45 -11.90 9.98
CA VAL A 186 -2.33 -10.49 10.32
C VAL A 186 -2.25 -9.69 9.03
N PHE A 187 -3.22 -8.81 8.83
CA PHE A 187 -3.31 -7.87 7.72
C PHE A 187 -2.87 -6.49 8.21
N THR A 188 -1.74 -6.00 7.76
CA THR A 188 -1.15 -4.76 8.29
C THR A 188 -0.65 -3.82 7.21
N ASP A 189 -0.74 -2.51 7.44
CA ASP A 189 0.00 -1.57 6.61
C ASP A 189 1.51 -1.72 6.88
N TYR A 190 2.31 -1.56 5.82
CA TYR A 190 3.76 -1.53 5.91
C TYR A 190 4.24 -0.38 6.80
N MET A 191 3.61 0.79 6.65
CA MET A 191 3.99 2.03 7.30
C MET A 191 2.90 2.45 8.29
N MET A 192 3.24 2.48 9.55
CA MET A 192 2.39 3.00 10.63
C MET A 192 3.18 4.03 11.43
N PRO A 193 2.79 5.32 11.43
CA PRO A 193 3.51 6.37 12.15
C PRO A 193 3.47 6.15 13.66
N GLY A 194 4.55 6.54 14.34
CA GLY A 194 4.61 6.60 15.81
C GLY A 194 4.94 5.29 16.53
N GLY A 195 5.36 4.23 15.82
CA GLY A 195 5.67 2.98 16.50
C GLY A 195 6.44 1.97 15.64
N ILE A 196 6.18 0.70 15.90
CA ILE A 196 6.72 -0.44 15.16
C ILE A 196 6.07 -0.46 13.77
N SER A 197 6.89 -0.59 12.71
CA SER A 197 6.38 -0.74 11.34
C SER A 197 5.72 -2.10 11.12
N GLY A 198 4.89 -2.20 10.07
CA GLY A 198 4.30 -3.50 9.69
C GLY A 198 5.35 -4.56 9.34
N LEU A 199 6.50 -4.15 8.77
CA LEU A 199 7.61 -5.08 8.51
C LEU A 199 8.21 -5.59 9.82
N GLU A 200 8.46 -4.72 10.78
CA GLU A 200 8.98 -5.12 12.10
C GLU A 200 7.97 -5.99 12.86
N LEU A 201 6.67 -5.68 12.77
CA LEU A 201 5.61 -6.56 13.30
C LEU A 201 5.69 -7.95 12.65
N ALA A 202 5.83 -8.02 11.33
CA ALA A 202 5.95 -9.27 10.60
C ALA A 202 7.20 -10.08 11.02
N GLN A 203 8.34 -9.41 11.23
CA GLN A 203 9.57 -10.06 11.73
C GLN A 203 9.37 -10.68 13.12
N ARG A 204 8.73 -9.94 14.03
CA ARG A 204 8.42 -10.43 15.38
C ARG A 204 7.44 -11.60 15.35
N LEU A 205 6.39 -11.49 14.55
CA LEU A 205 5.43 -12.58 14.38
C LEU A 205 6.08 -13.82 13.78
N ARG A 206 6.94 -13.67 12.79
CA ARG A 206 7.65 -14.82 12.20
C ARG A 206 8.54 -15.53 13.20
N ALA A 207 9.16 -14.80 14.14
CA ALA A 207 10.04 -15.36 15.18
C ALA A 207 9.24 -16.03 16.32
N GLN A 208 8.11 -15.46 16.73
CA GLN A 208 7.37 -15.87 17.92
C GLN A 208 6.12 -16.69 17.61
N HIS A 209 5.47 -16.42 16.48
CA HIS A 209 4.19 -16.99 16.04
C HIS A 209 4.23 -17.37 14.56
N PRO A 210 5.13 -18.30 14.16
CA PRO A 210 5.29 -18.71 12.75
C PRO A 210 4.01 -19.33 12.15
N GLU A 211 3.06 -19.72 12.99
CA GLU A 211 1.75 -20.22 12.57
C GLU A 211 0.82 -19.14 12.02
N ILE A 212 1.09 -17.88 12.29
CA ILE A 212 0.25 -16.76 11.82
C ILE A 212 0.79 -16.28 10.46
N ALA A 213 -0.05 -16.29 9.44
CA ALA A 213 0.29 -15.69 8.15
C ALA A 213 0.38 -14.16 8.27
N VAL A 214 1.20 -13.52 7.44
CA VAL A 214 1.28 -12.06 7.40
C VAL A 214 1.06 -11.57 5.97
N LEU A 215 0.13 -10.62 5.83
CA LEU A 215 -0.13 -9.89 4.59
C LEU A 215 0.12 -8.41 4.85
N LEU A 216 1.20 -7.88 4.24
CA LEU A 216 1.53 -6.46 4.26
C LEU A 216 0.80 -5.72 3.15
N THR A 217 0.21 -4.57 3.47
CA THR A 217 -0.24 -3.62 2.45
C THR A 217 0.74 -2.47 2.37
N THR A 218 1.00 -2.00 1.18
CA THR A 218 1.89 -0.86 0.98
C THR A 218 1.42 0.04 -0.13
N GLY A 219 1.53 1.33 0.12
CA GLY A 219 1.45 2.34 -0.90
C GLY A 219 2.78 2.56 -1.62
N TYR A 220 3.88 1.97 -1.18
CA TYR A 220 5.20 2.11 -1.81
C TYR A 220 5.32 1.26 -3.07
N ALA A 221 5.85 1.88 -4.12
CA ALA A 221 6.28 1.16 -5.32
C ALA A 221 7.47 0.25 -4.98
N GLY A 222 7.42 -0.97 -5.47
CA GLY A 222 8.21 -2.15 -5.06
C GLY A 222 9.73 -2.10 -5.05
N GLY A 223 10.35 -0.94 -4.96
CA GLY A 223 11.80 -0.79 -4.94
C GLY A 223 12.44 -0.45 -3.59
N LEU A 224 11.65 -0.22 -2.55
CA LEU A 224 12.14 0.17 -1.22
C LEU A 224 12.00 -0.93 -0.17
N ILE A 225 11.24 -1.98 -0.46
CA ILE A 225 11.21 -3.18 0.37
C ILE A 225 12.24 -4.13 -0.23
N ASP A 226 13.23 -4.55 0.54
CA ASP A 226 14.20 -5.52 0.06
C ASP A 226 13.46 -6.84 -0.25
N ALA A 227 13.52 -7.27 -1.50
CA ALA A 227 12.90 -8.52 -1.93
C ALA A 227 13.48 -9.72 -1.16
N GLY A 228 14.71 -9.61 -0.65
CA GLY A 228 15.33 -10.57 0.23
C GLY A 228 14.59 -10.71 1.56
N ASP A 229 14.21 -9.60 2.20
CA ASP A 229 13.49 -9.61 3.47
C ASP A 229 12.09 -10.22 3.32
N ILE A 230 11.36 -9.84 2.27
CA ILE A 230 10.01 -10.38 1.99
C ILE A 230 10.05 -11.89 1.81
N ASN A 231 10.99 -12.38 0.99
CA ASN A 231 11.12 -13.80 0.70
C ASN A 231 11.59 -14.58 1.93
N ALA A 232 12.57 -14.07 2.68
CA ALA A 232 13.08 -14.70 3.90
C ALA A 232 11.98 -14.83 4.97
N LEU A 233 11.12 -13.83 5.09
CA LEU A 233 10.02 -13.79 6.06
C LEU A 233 8.75 -14.48 5.55
N ARG A 234 8.71 -14.93 4.29
CA ARG A 234 7.52 -15.54 3.65
C ARG A 234 6.27 -14.67 3.78
N ILE A 235 6.43 -13.37 3.63
CA ILE A 235 5.35 -12.39 3.72
C ILE A 235 4.74 -12.18 2.34
N LYS A 236 3.41 -12.10 2.27
CA LYS A 236 2.73 -11.61 1.07
C LYS A 236 2.60 -10.09 1.13
N VAL A 237 2.76 -9.43 -0.01
CA VAL A 237 2.65 -7.98 -0.12
C VAL A 237 1.55 -7.62 -1.12
N LEU A 238 0.66 -6.72 -0.72
CA LEU A 238 -0.44 -6.22 -1.53
C LEU A 238 -0.28 -4.71 -1.74
N MET A 239 -0.10 -4.31 -3.01
CA MET A 239 0.11 -2.90 -3.38
C MET A 239 -1.19 -2.12 -3.36
N LYS A 240 -1.25 -1.03 -2.60
CA LYS A 240 -2.36 -0.05 -2.65
C LYS A 240 -2.24 0.83 -3.92
N PRO A 241 -3.35 1.17 -4.62
CA PRO A 241 -4.70 0.67 -4.42
C PRO A 241 -4.89 -0.74 -5.01
N TYR A 242 -5.74 -1.54 -4.38
CA TYR A 242 -6.04 -2.91 -4.80
C TYR A 242 -7.56 -3.13 -4.87
N ARG A 243 -7.97 -4.00 -5.81
CA ARG A 243 -9.35 -4.45 -5.96
C ARG A 243 -9.73 -5.47 -4.89
N GLN A 244 -11.04 -5.59 -4.63
CA GLN A 244 -11.58 -6.62 -3.75
C GLN A 244 -11.16 -8.03 -4.19
N ALA A 245 -11.20 -8.34 -5.49
CA ALA A 245 -10.75 -9.62 -6.02
C ALA A 245 -9.26 -9.90 -5.74
N LYS A 246 -8.38 -8.90 -5.86
CA LYS A 246 -6.96 -9.07 -5.57
C LYS A 246 -6.71 -9.25 -4.08
N LEU A 247 -7.47 -8.53 -3.22
CA LEU A 247 -7.44 -8.75 -1.77
C LEU A 247 -7.84 -10.18 -1.43
N ALA A 248 -8.99 -10.66 -1.95
CA ALA A 248 -9.50 -12.01 -1.71
C ALA A 248 -8.48 -13.09 -2.09
N GLN A 249 -7.90 -12.96 -3.29
CA GLN A 249 -6.87 -13.88 -3.77
C GLN A 249 -5.63 -13.87 -2.88
N THR A 250 -5.09 -12.67 -2.57
CA THR A 250 -3.81 -12.57 -1.86
C THR A 250 -3.91 -13.01 -0.40
N ILE A 251 -5.05 -12.72 0.27
CA ILE A 251 -5.26 -13.16 1.65
C ILE A 251 -5.41 -14.69 1.72
N ARG A 252 -6.14 -15.30 0.76
CA ARG A 252 -6.27 -16.74 0.68
C ARG A 252 -4.91 -17.40 0.43
N GLU A 253 -4.13 -16.91 -0.52
CA GLU A 253 -2.78 -17.39 -0.80
C GLU A 253 -1.86 -17.27 0.43
N ALA A 254 -1.98 -16.19 1.23
CA ALA A 254 -1.17 -16.02 2.44
C ALA A 254 -1.49 -17.12 3.47
N ILE A 255 -2.78 -17.38 3.72
CA ILE A 255 -3.24 -18.39 4.67
C ILE A 255 -2.84 -19.79 4.20
N ASP A 256 -3.09 -20.12 2.93
CA ASP A 256 -2.83 -21.46 2.36
C ASP A 256 -1.33 -21.76 2.31
N THR A 257 -0.50 -20.81 1.91
CA THR A 257 0.96 -20.96 1.90
C THR A 257 1.49 -21.21 3.32
N ASN A 258 0.96 -20.51 4.31
CA ASN A 258 1.37 -20.68 5.70
C ASN A 258 0.93 -22.04 6.26
N ASN A 259 -0.27 -22.52 5.90
CA ASN A 259 -0.79 -23.82 6.30
C ASN A 259 -0.03 -24.99 5.63
N ALA A 260 0.31 -24.88 4.34
CA ALA A 260 1.06 -25.89 3.62
C ALA A 260 2.46 -26.16 4.21
N THR A 261 3.10 -25.13 4.76
CA THR A 261 4.41 -25.30 5.44
C THR A 261 4.33 -25.99 6.81
N ARG A 262 3.12 -26.22 7.34
CA ARG A 262 2.85 -26.87 8.64
C ARG A 262 2.45 -28.34 8.51
N SER A 263 2.08 -28.80 7.31
CA SER A 263 1.72 -30.21 7.10
C SER A 263 2.99 -31.09 7.17
N PRO A 264 2.99 -32.18 7.98
CA PRO A 264 4.18 -32.99 8.24
C PRO A 264 4.69 -33.82 7.05
N GLU A 265 4.05 -33.76 5.89
CA GLU A 265 4.48 -34.54 4.70
C GLU A 265 5.77 -34.02 4.00
N SER A 266 6.28 -32.83 4.36
CA SER A 266 7.53 -32.30 3.78
C SER A 266 8.79 -32.73 4.52
N ALA A 267 8.71 -33.51 5.60
CA ALA A 267 9.86 -33.96 6.41
C ALA A 267 10.37 -35.37 6.04
N SER A 268 9.86 -36.01 4.97
CA SER A 268 10.25 -37.38 4.58
C SER A 268 10.91 -37.49 3.21
N LEU A 269 11.63 -36.48 2.77
CA LEU A 269 12.46 -36.53 1.57
C LEU A 269 13.80 -35.81 1.79
N ILE A 270 14.61 -36.34 2.71
CA ILE A 270 16.09 -36.18 2.72
C ILE A 270 16.68 -37.54 3.07
#